data_8784a9be7c1bbd874bc848aaae2a53a3
#
_entry.id   8784a9be7c1bbd874bc848aaae2a53a3
#
_cell.length_a   1.000
_cell.length_b   1.000
_cell.length_c   1.000
_cell.angle_alpha   90.00
_cell.angle_beta   90.00
_cell.angle_gamma   90.00
#
_symmetry.space_group_name_H-M   'P 1'
#
loop_
_entity.id
_entity.type
_entity.pdbx_description
1 polymer ?
#
loop_
_entity_poly.entity_id
_entity_poly.type
_entity_poly.pdbx_seq_one_letter_code
_entity_poly.pdbx_strand_id
1 'polypeptide(L)'
;MSALKDILYKVALQSVSGDTAVEVAALVFDSRKVEANTAFIATRGTQADGHDYIEQAIEKGAVAIICEELPENLNTAITYVQVKDSSEALGIMASNFFGNPSAKLKLVGVTGTNGKTTCVSLLFQLFKQLGYNVGLLSTVVNKINDEIIVATHTTPDAIQMNELMAKMVAKGCSHCFMEVSSHALVQHRVSGLTFQ
;
A
#
# COMPACT_ATOMS: atom_id res chain seq x y z
N MET A 1 -3.33 10.66 -11.66
CA MET A 1 -4.68 10.19 -11.33
C MET A 1 -4.91 8.88 -12.04
N SER A 2 -5.67 7.98 -11.46
CA SER A 2 -5.98 6.66 -12.02
C SER A 2 -7.45 6.37 -11.82
N ALA A 3 -8.11 5.75 -12.81
CA ALA A 3 -9.51 5.39 -12.67
C ALA A 3 -9.68 4.33 -11.57
N LEU A 4 -10.72 4.46 -10.74
CA LEU A 4 -10.98 3.54 -9.63
C LEU A 4 -11.07 2.09 -10.09
N LYS A 5 -11.67 1.82 -11.25
CA LYS A 5 -11.76 0.46 -11.84
C LYS A 5 -10.40 -0.21 -12.02
N ASP A 6 -9.37 0.56 -12.39
CA ASP A 6 -8.01 0.04 -12.61
C ASP A 6 -7.33 -0.25 -11.26
N ILE A 7 -7.61 0.58 -10.26
CA ILE A 7 -7.13 0.41 -8.88
C ILE A 7 -7.77 -0.83 -8.24
N LEU A 8 -9.02 -1.15 -8.57
CA LEU A 8 -9.78 -2.30 -8.05
C LEU A 8 -9.44 -3.62 -8.75
N TYR A 9 -8.53 -3.63 -9.72
CA TYR A 9 -8.16 -4.87 -10.42
C TYR A 9 -7.69 -5.96 -9.43
N LYS A 10 -8.27 -7.15 -9.54
CA LYS A 10 -8.03 -8.30 -8.63
C LYS A 10 -8.42 -8.09 -7.15
N VAL A 11 -9.08 -7.01 -6.79
CA VAL A 11 -9.69 -6.89 -5.45
C VAL A 11 -10.95 -7.74 -5.39
N ALA A 12 -11.12 -8.51 -4.31
CA ALA A 12 -12.33 -9.32 -4.11
C ALA A 12 -13.49 -8.42 -3.66
N LEU A 13 -14.33 -8.00 -4.62
CA LEU A 13 -15.44 -7.12 -4.38
C LEU A 13 -16.69 -7.91 -3.94
N GLN A 14 -17.44 -7.39 -2.96
CA GLN A 14 -18.76 -7.88 -2.58
C GLN A 14 -19.88 -7.12 -3.31
N SER A 15 -19.81 -5.79 -3.28
CA SER A 15 -20.75 -4.93 -3.99
C SER A 15 -20.10 -3.60 -4.40
N VAL A 16 -20.67 -2.94 -5.41
CA VAL A 16 -20.26 -1.61 -5.85
C VAL A 16 -21.51 -0.77 -6.07
N SER A 17 -21.53 0.44 -5.52
CA SER A 17 -22.58 1.43 -5.72
C SER A 17 -21.93 2.75 -6.18
N GLY A 18 -22.28 3.22 -7.37
CA GLY A 18 -21.69 4.41 -7.99
C GLY A 18 -20.84 4.11 -9.22
N ASP A 19 -20.07 5.10 -9.69
CA ASP A 19 -19.28 5.02 -10.93
C ASP A 19 -17.82 4.65 -10.63
N THR A 20 -17.37 3.53 -11.16
CA THR A 20 -15.97 3.09 -11.05
C THR A 20 -15.01 3.78 -12.04
N ALA A 21 -15.52 4.59 -12.96
CA ALA A 21 -14.68 5.41 -13.84
C ALA A 21 -14.16 6.69 -13.15
N VAL A 22 -14.58 6.95 -11.91
CA VAL A 22 -14.12 8.12 -11.13
C VAL A 22 -12.59 8.12 -11.00
N GLU A 23 -12.00 9.31 -11.21
CA GLU A 23 -10.54 9.50 -11.12
C GLU A 23 -10.12 9.71 -9.66
N VAL A 24 -9.14 8.90 -9.24
CA VAL A 24 -8.56 8.91 -7.90
C VAL A 24 -7.17 9.51 -7.94
N ALA A 25 -6.94 10.55 -7.12
CA ALA A 25 -5.64 11.21 -7.00
C ALA A 25 -4.72 10.54 -5.97
N ALA A 26 -5.27 9.97 -4.91
CA ALA A 26 -4.52 9.28 -3.87
C ALA A 26 -5.38 8.21 -3.16
N LEU A 27 -4.71 7.23 -2.56
CA LEU A 27 -5.29 6.27 -1.63
C LEU A 27 -4.99 6.72 -0.20
N VAL A 28 -5.98 6.68 0.68
CA VAL A 28 -5.85 7.12 2.06
C VAL A 28 -6.66 6.21 2.99
N PHE A 29 -6.08 5.79 4.11
CA PHE A 29 -6.77 5.05 5.17
C PHE A 29 -6.81 5.82 6.52
N ASP A 30 -6.19 7.00 6.57
CA ASP A 30 -6.27 7.94 7.69
C ASP A 30 -7.16 9.11 7.29
N SER A 31 -8.36 9.24 7.89
CA SER A 31 -9.34 10.29 7.55
C SER A 31 -8.82 11.73 7.72
N ARG A 32 -7.75 11.91 8.51
CA ARG A 32 -7.10 13.21 8.70
C ARG A 32 -6.37 13.68 7.45
N LYS A 33 -5.91 12.72 6.62
CA LYS A 33 -5.14 12.95 5.39
C LYS A 33 -5.98 12.97 4.12
N VAL A 34 -7.30 12.84 4.25
CA VAL A 34 -8.20 12.91 3.11
C VAL A 34 -8.19 14.32 2.53
N GLU A 35 -8.04 14.39 1.21
CA GLU A 35 -8.10 15.58 0.37
C GLU A 35 -9.07 15.33 -0.80
N ALA A 36 -9.27 16.35 -1.63
CA ALA A 36 -10.13 16.21 -2.81
C ALA A 36 -9.65 15.10 -3.77
N ASN A 37 -10.60 14.36 -4.33
CA ASN A 37 -10.37 13.24 -5.25
C ASN A 37 -9.59 12.06 -4.66
N THR A 38 -9.65 11.84 -3.36
CA THR A 38 -9.06 10.64 -2.74
C THR A 38 -10.03 9.46 -2.71
N ALA A 39 -9.50 8.25 -2.72
CA ALA A 39 -10.22 7.06 -2.30
C ALA A 39 -9.86 6.77 -0.84
N PHE A 40 -10.87 6.79 0.03
CA PHE A 40 -10.70 6.47 1.45
C PHE A 40 -10.99 4.99 1.70
N ILE A 41 -10.06 4.29 2.32
CA ILE A 41 -10.19 2.89 2.69
C ILE A 41 -10.43 2.81 4.20
N ALA A 42 -11.66 2.47 4.59
CA ALA A 42 -12.08 2.32 5.97
C ALA A 42 -11.56 0.99 6.53
N THR A 43 -10.31 0.97 7.01
CA THR A 43 -9.70 -0.21 7.61
C THR A 43 -10.04 -0.32 9.08
N ARG A 44 -10.19 -1.56 9.58
CA ARG A 44 -10.33 -1.83 11.01
C ARG A 44 -8.95 -1.85 11.66
N GLY A 45 -8.59 -0.76 12.32
CA GLY A 45 -7.34 -0.64 13.06
C GLY A 45 -7.43 -1.26 14.45
N THR A 46 -6.27 -1.37 15.13
CA THR A 46 -6.20 -1.87 16.52
C THR A 46 -6.72 -0.86 17.56
N GLN A 47 -6.78 0.42 17.22
CA GLN A 47 -7.19 1.51 18.13
C GLN A 47 -8.46 2.23 17.67
N ALA A 48 -8.79 2.19 16.40
CA ALA A 48 -9.96 2.88 15.83
C ALA A 48 -10.49 2.09 14.63
N ASP A 49 -11.79 2.12 14.45
CA ASP A 49 -12.45 1.59 13.25
C ASP A 49 -12.55 2.73 12.22
N GLY A 50 -11.99 2.50 11.02
CA GLY A 50 -12.05 3.47 9.92
C GLY A 50 -13.47 3.77 9.45
N HIS A 51 -14.42 2.85 9.69
CA HIS A 51 -15.83 3.03 9.31
C HIS A 51 -16.48 4.20 10.04
N ASP A 52 -16.06 4.51 11.28
CA ASP A 52 -16.55 5.65 12.06
C ASP A 52 -16.21 7.02 11.43
N TYR A 53 -15.27 7.02 10.46
CA TYR A 53 -14.76 8.24 9.83
C TYR A 53 -15.17 8.40 8.37
N ILE A 54 -16.09 7.57 7.86
CA ILE A 54 -16.54 7.62 6.46
C ILE A 54 -17.17 8.97 6.12
N GLU A 55 -18.08 9.49 6.98
CA GLU A 55 -18.71 10.79 6.76
C GLU A 55 -17.69 11.92 6.72
N GLN A 56 -16.74 11.92 7.66
CA GLN A 56 -15.66 12.90 7.69
C GLN A 56 -14.79 12.84 6.42
N ALA A 57 -14.53 11.65 5.90
CA ALA A 57 -13.77 11.50 4.66
C ALA A 57 -14.53 12.07 3.45
N ILE A 58 -15.84 11.87 3.39
CA ILE A 58 -16.69 12.43 2.34
C ILE A 58 -16.70 13.96 2.40
N GLU A 59 -16.87 14.54 3.59
CA GLU A 59 -16.86 15.99 3.80
C GLU A 59 -15.53 16.64 3.34
N LYS A 60 -14.42 15.91 3.47
CA LYS A 60 -13.08 16.36 3.03
C LYS A 60 -12.81 16.13 1.54
N GLY A 61 -13.73 15.54 0.80
CA GLY A 61 -13.65 15.40 -0.64
C GLY A 61 -13.19 14.03 -1.13
N ALA A 62 -13.37 12.97 -0.33
CA ALA A 62 -13.25 11.61 -0.84
C ALA A 62 -14.30 11.37 -1.94
N VAL A 63 -13.87 10.79 -3.06
CA VAL A 63 -14.75 10.45 -4.20
C VAL A 63 -15.11 8.97 -4.24
N ALA A 64 -14.38 8.15 -3.50
CA ALA A 64 -14.65 6.73 -3.35
C ALA A 64 -14.40 6.29 -1.91
N ILE A 65 -15.27 5.41 -1.41
CA ILE A 65 -15.17 4.79 -0.09
C ILE A 65 -15.06 3.28 -0.27
N ILE A 66 -14.01 2.69 0.27
CA ILE A 66 -13.82 1.24 0.33
C ILE A 66 -14.01 0.81 1.77
N CYS A 67 -14.98 -0.08 2.03
CA CYS A 67 -15.40 -0.45 3.37
C CYS A 67 -15.84 -1.91 3.45
N GLU A 68 -15.89 -2.46 4.66
CA GLU A 68 -16.43 -3.80 4.92
C GLU A 68 -17.94 -3.75 5.17
N GLU A 69 -18.40 -2.66 5.77
CA GLU A 69 -19.81 -2.40 6.05
C GLU A 69 -20.22 -1.08 5.40
N LEU A 70 -21.30 -1.11 4.61
CA LEU A 70 -21.82 0.10 3.97
C LEU A 70 -22.56 0.96 5.00
N PRO A 71 -22.45 2.31 4.92
CA PRO A 71 -23.29 3.21 5.70
C PRO A 71 -24.78 2.98 5.39
N GLU A 72 -25.65 3.25 6.38
CA GLU A 72 -27.11 3.15 6.20
C GLU A 72 -27.63 4.07 5.09
N ASN A 73 -27.05 5.25 4.98
CA ASN A 73 -27.40 6.24 3.97
C ASN A 73 -26.24 6.46 3.00
N LEU A 74 -26.44 6.10 1.74
CA LEU A 74 -25.43 6.28 0.71
C LEU A 74 -25.59 7.66 0.04
N ASN A 75 -24.51 8.40 -0.07
CA ASN A 75 -24.45 9.61 -0.87
C ASN A 75 -24.28 9.26 -2.35
N THR A 76 -25.22 9.61 -3.19
CA THR A 76 -25.23 9.27 -4.63
C THR A 76 -24.08 9.89 -5.44
N ALA A 77 -23.40 10.91 -4.90
CA ALA A 77 -22.22 11.52 -5.51
C ALA A 77 -20.92 10.74 -5.25
N ILE A 78 -20.94 9.74 -4.38
CA ILE A 78 -19.78 8.97 -3.92
C ILE A 78 -19.87 7.53 -4.44
N THR A 79 -18.74 6.98 -4.85
CA THR A 79 -18.66 5.54 -5.19
C THR A 79 -18.31 4.74 -3.95
N TYR A 80 -19.17 3.79 -3.59
CA TYR A 80 -18.93 2.86 -2.49
C TYR A 80 -18.56 1.49 -3.03
N VAL A 81 -17.51 0.92 -2.47
CA VAL A 81 -17.00 -0.41 -2.80
C VAL A 81 -16.97 -1.24 -1.53
N GLN A 82 -17.84 -2.25 -1.45
CA GLN A 82 -17.83 -3.17 -0.32
C GLN A 82 -16.88 -4.33 -0.59
N VAL A 83 -16.04 -4.62 0.37
CA VAL A 83 -15.03 -5.70 0.35
C VAL A 83 -15.17 -6.58 1.58
N LYS A 84 -14.60 -7.78 1.55
CA LYS A 84 -14.61 -8.68 2.71
C LYS A 84 -13.58 -8.26 3.76
N ASP A 85 -12.42 -7.77 3.33
CA ASP A 85 -11.30 -7.36 4.15
C ASP A 85 -10.69 -6.09 3.54
N SER A 86 -10.84 -4.98 4.23
CA SER A 86 -10.39 -3.67 3.77
C SER A 86 -8.87 -3.51 3.83
N SER A 87 -8.19 -4.24 4.72
CA SER A 87 -6.73 -4.24 4.81
C SER A 87 -6.09 -5.01 3.66
N GLU A 88 -6.66 -6.16 3.28
CA GLU A 88 -6.23 -6.90 2.09
C GLU A 88 -6.49 -6.08 0.82
N ALA A 89 -7.69 -5.50 0.71
CA ALA A 89 -8.05 -4.63 -0.41
C ALA A 89 -7.07 -3.45 -0.55
N LEU A 90 -6.70 -2.78 0.56
CA LEU A 90 -5.73 -1.70 0.59
C LEU A 90 -4.39 -2.12 -0.01
N GLY A 91 -3.87 -3.31 0.34
CA GLY A 91 -2.61 -3.82 -0.19
C GLY A 91 -2.64 -4.00 -1.71
N ILE A 92 -3.70 -4.64 -2.22
CA ILE A 92 -3.88 -4.88 -3.67
C ILE A 92 -4.09 -3.54 -4.40
N MET A 93 -4.95 -2.66 -3.88
CA MET A 93 -5.20 -1.34 -4.45
C MET A 93 -3.95 -0.48 -4.50
N ALA A 94 -3.13 -0.48 -3.45
CA ALA A 94 -1.86 0.23 -3.42
C ALA A 94 -0.90 -0.29 -4.51
N SER A 95 -0.80 -1.61 -4.66
CA SER A 95 0.01 -2.20 -5.73
C SER A 95 -0.45 -1.73 -7.11
N ASN A 96 -1.75 -1.78 -7.40
CA ASN A 96 -2.32 -1.35 -8.67
C ASN A 96 -2.12 0.15 -8.90
N PHE A 97 -2.38 0.99 -7.90
CA PHE A 97 -2.27 2.45 -7.98
C PHE A 97 -0.86 2.90 -8.36
N PHE A 98 0.16 2.24 -7.82
CA PHE A 98 1.57 2.52 -8.13
C PHE A 98 2.10 1.71 -9.34
N GLY A 99 1.25 1.03 -10.09
CA GLY A 99 1.59 0.32 -11.32
C GLY A 99 2.34 -0.99 -11.10
N ASN A 100 2.00 -1.72 -10.04
CA ASN A 100 2.54 -3.03 -9.68
C ASN A 100 4.08 -3.05 -9.60
N PRO A 101 4.70 -2.20 -8.77
CA PRO A 101 6.14 -2.01 -8.76
C PRO A 101 6.91 -3.27 -8.33
N SER A 102 6.35 -4.08 -7.44
CA SER A 102 6.97 -5.34 -6.99
C SER A 102 7.16 -6.35 -8.12
N ALA A 103 6.27 -6.37 -9.12
CA ALA A 103 6.39 -7.24 -10.29
C ALA A 103 7.51 -6.79 -11.26
N LYS A 104 8.00 -5.56 -11.13
CA LYS A 104 9.08 -4.97 -11.94
C LYS A 104 10.45 -5.08 -11.25
N LEU A 105 10.49 -5.59 -10.02
CA LEU A 105 11.68 -5.82 -9.21
C LEU A 105 11.82 -7.32 -8.92
N LYS A 106 13.03 -7.78 -8.70
CA LYS A 106 13.26 -9.04 -8.00
C LYS A 106 13.12 -8.77 -6.50
N LEU A 107 11.89 -8.90 -6.01
CA LEU A 107 11.57 -8.62 -4.61
C LEU A 107 11.83 -9.85 -3.76
N VAL A 108 12.73 -9.72 -2.77
CA VAL A 108 13.06 -10.77 -1.81
C VAL A 108 12.63 -10.33 -0.43
N GLY A 109 11.69 -11.08 0.16
CA GLY A 109 11.21 -10.86 1.53
C GLY A 109 11.94 -11.78 2.51
N VAL A 110 12.41 -11.23 3.63
CA VAL A 110 13.04 -11.98 4.73
C VAL A 110 12.17 -11.89 5.97
N THR A 111 11.68 -13.03 6.43
CA THR A 111 10.91 -13.15 7.67
C THR A 111 11.65 -14.02 8.68
N GLY A 112 11.27 -13.94 9.95
CA GLY A 112 11.85 -14.73 11.04
C GLY A 112 11.90 -13.94 12.35
N THR A 113 12.22 -14.61 13.46
CA THR A 113 12.28 -13.97 14.78
C THR A 113 13.47 -13.01 14.87
N ASN A 114 14.66 -13.47 14.45
CA ASN A 114 15.92 -12.72 14.50
C ASN A 114 16.63 -12.71 13.14
N GLY A 115 17.56 -11.78 12.95
CA GLY A 115 18.45 -11.73 11.81
C GLY A 115 17.87 -11.12 10.52
N LYS A 116 16.59 -10.73 10.48
CA LYS A 116 15.96 -10.13 9.29
C LYS A 116 16.75 -8.93 8.77
N THR A 117 16.99 -7.94 9.62
CA THR A 117 17.71 -6.70 9.28
C THR A 117 19.12 -6.99 8.80
N THR A 118 19.81 -7.91 9.46
CA THR A 118 21.17 -8.32 9.06
C THR A 118 21.16 -8.97 7.69
N CYS A 119 20.25 -9.92 7.45
CA CYS A 119 20.15 -10.62 6.16
C CYS A 119 19.86 -9.65 5.00
N VAL A 120 18.82 -8.80 5.12
CA VAL A 120 18.48 -7.86 4.05
C VAL A 120 19.57 -6.84 3.81
N SER A 121 20.26 -6.39 4.88
CA SER A 121 21.39 -5.43 4.77
C SER A 121 22.60 -6.06 4.08
N LEU A 122 22.94 -7.31 4.40
CA LEU A 122 24.03 -8.03 3.75
C LEU A 122 23.71 -8.32 2.27
N LEU A 123 22.49 -8.74 1.95
CA LEU A 123 22.06 -8.94 0.57
C LEU A 123 22.11 -7.61 -0.22
N PHE A 124 21.62 -6.53 0.36
CA PHE A 124 21.71 -5.20 -0.25
C PHE A 124 23.15 -4.82 -0.56
N GLN A 125 24.08 -4.96 0.40
CA GLN A 125 25.50 -4.64 0.21
C GLN A 125 26.15 -5.55 -0.84
N LEU A 126 25.90 -6.86 -0.79
CA LEU A 126 26.43 -7.83 -1.74
C LEU A 126 26.02 -7.49 -3.18
N PHE A 127 24.72 -7.28 -3.42
CA PHE A 127 24.23 -6.99 -4.76
C PHE A 127 24.71 -5.63 -5.27
N LYS A 128 24.87 -4.65 -4.36
CA LYS A 128 25.48 -3.37 -4.70
C LYS A 128 26.96 -3.53 -5.13
N GLN A 129 27.74 -4.34 -4.41
CA GLN A 129 29.13 -4.64 -4.78
C GLN A 129 29.23 -5.39 -6.11
N LEU A 130 28.23 -6.20 -6.44
CA LEU A 130 28.10 -6.86 -7.76
C LEU A 130 27.69 -5.90 -8.88
N GLY A 131 27.48 -4.61 -8.60
CA GLY A 131 27.17 -3.59 -9.60
C GLY A 131 25.67 -3.44 -9.92
N TYR A 132 24.77 -4.05 -9.13
CA TYR A 132 23.33 -3.86 -9.31
C TYR A 132 22.81 -2.60 -8.63
N ASN A 133 21.79 -1.98 -9.24
CA ASN A 133 20.96 -1.00 -8.57
C ASN A 133 19.94 -1.73 -7.70
N VAL A 134 19.93 -1.40 -6.41
CA VAL A 134 19.18 -2.16 -5.40
C VAL A 134 18.41 -1.26 -4.44
N GLY A 135 17.26 -1.75 -4.00
CA GLY A 135 16.45 -1.18 -2.93
C GLY A 135 16.57 -1.98 -1.63
N LEU A 136 16.38 -1.30 -0.52
CA LEU A 136 16.27 -1.89 0.83
C LEU A 136 15.04 -1.30 1.53
N LEU A 137 14.19 -2.17 2.03
CA LEU A 137 13.10 -1.83 2.94
C LEU A 137 13.33 -2.55 4.26
N SER A 138 13.71 -1.80 5.31
CA SER A 138 13.98 -2.37 6.62
C SER A 138 13.35 -1.54 7.73
N THR A 139 13.31 -2.12 8.93
CA THR A 139 12.78 -1.46 10.12
C THR A 139 13.64 -0.28 10.59
N VAL A 140 14.90 -0.22 10.18
CA VAL A 140 15.85 0.80 10.60
C VAL A 140 16.01 1.89 9.55
N VAL A 141 16.09 1.50 8.27
CA VAL A 141 16.37 2.43 7.18
C VAL A 141 15.83 1.87 5.86
N ASN A 142 15.28 2.75 5.03
CA ASN A 142 14.98 2.45 3.65
C ASN A 142 16.06 3.06 2.76
N LYS A 143 16.46 2.35 1.70
CA LYS A 143 17.49 2.84 0.76
C LYS A 143 17.07 2.60 -0.68
N ILE A 144 17.43 3.53 -1.54
CA ILE A 144 17.33 3.38 -3.00
C ILE A 144 18.75 3.67 -3.52
N ASN A 145 19.51 2.63 -3.86
CA ASN A 145 20.94 2.73 -4.14
C ASN A 145 21.69 3.37 -2.96
N ASP A 146 22.28 4.55 -3.16
CA ASP A 146 23.00 5.30 -2.13
C ASP A 146 22.12 6.28 -1.33
N GLU A 147 20.91 6.52 -1.80
CA GLU A 147 19.98 7.43 -1.15
C GLU A 147 19.33 6.78 0.07
N ILE A 148 19.47 7.44 1.22
CA ILE A 148 18.83 7.04 2.47
C ILE A 148 17.48 7.76 2.58
N ILE A 149 16.42 6.99 2.76
CA ILE A 149 15.09 7.52 3.01
C ILE A 149 14.77 7.22 4.47
N VAL A 150 14.55 8.26 5.26
CA VAL A 150 14.24 8.12 6.68
C VAL A 150 12.94 7.31 6.82
N ALA A 151 13.00 6.20 7.55
CA ALA A 151 11.82 5.41 7.87
C ALA A 151 10.98 6.18 8.89
N THR A 152 9.72 6.45 8.56
CA THR A 152 8.78 7.11 9.48
C THR A 152 8.11 6.11 10.44
N HIS A 153 8.15 4.82 10.13
CA HIS A 153 7.57 3.72 10.90
C HIS A 153 8.42 2.45 10.77
N THR A 154 8.30 1.55 11.75
CA THR A 154 9.06 0.28 11.84
C THR A 154 8.86 -0.64 10.62
N THR A 155 7.69 -0.68 10.03
CA THR A 155 7.40 -1.28 8.71
C THR A 155 6.45 -0.31 8.01
N PRO A 156 6.75 0.16 6.82
CA PRO A 156 5.86 1.04 6.07
C PRO A 156 4.47 0.39 5.90
N ASP A 157 3.42 1.20 5.84
CA ASP A 157 2.12 0.73 5.41
C ASP A 157 2.14 0.33 3.92
N ALA A 158 1.06 -0.31 3.45
CA ALA A 158 0.99 -0.82 2.09
C ALA A 158 1.15 0.28 1.03
N ILE A 159 0.65 1.49 1.28
CA ILE A 159 0.76 2.64 0.36
C ILE A 159 2.21 3.10 0.27
N GLN A 160 2.84 3.40 1.42
CA GLN A 160 4.23 3.85 1.48
C GLN A 160 5.20 2.81 0.88
N MET A 161 4.94 1.53 1.12
CA MET A 161 5.76 0.43 0.61
C MET A 161 5.73 0.38 -0.92
N ASN A 162 4.54 0.45 -1.52
CA ASN A 162 4.40 0.48 -2.97
C ASN A 162 4.95 1.77 -3.59
N GLU A 163 4.78 2.92 -2.93
CA GLU A 163 5.38 4.18 -3.36
C GLU A 163 6.91 4.11 -3.40
N LEU A 164 7.53 3.55 -2.34
CA LEU A 164 8.98 3.36 -2.29
C LEU A 164 9.47 2.42 -3.39
N MET A 165 8.78 1.30 -3.62
CA MET A 165 9.11 0.38 -4.71
C MET A 165 8.93 1.02 -6.09
N ALA A 166 7.91 1.86 -6.29
CA ALA A 166 7.75 2.61 -7.53
C ALA A 166 8.92 3.60 -7.77
N LYS A 167 9.38 4.27 -6.71
CA LYS A 167 10.60 5.11 -6.76
C LYS A 167 11.85 4.28 -7.07
N MET A 168 11.99 3.08 -6.52
CA MET A 168 13.09 2.16 -6.84
C MET A 168 13.08 1.78 -8.33
N VAL A 169 11.93 1.42 -8.87
CA VAL A 169 11.77 1.12 -10.31
C VAL A 169 12.16 2.33 -11.17
N ALA A 170 11.65 3.53 -10.82
CA ALA A 170 11.97 4.76 -11.56
C ALA A 170 13.47 5.11 -11.52
N LYS A 171 14.20 4.72 -10.46
CA LYS A 171 15.65 4.88 -10.33
C LYS A 171 16.46 3.70 -10.88
N GLY A 172 15.82 2.79 -11.61
CA GLY A 172 16.47 1.66 -12.30
C GLY A 172 16.93 0.54 -11.37
N CYS A 173 16.36 0.42 -10.17
CA CYS A 173 16.64 -0.74 -9.32
C CYS A 173 16.10 -2.02 -9.98
N SER A 174 16.88 -3.08 -9.94
CA SER A 174 16.51 -4.41 -10.42
C SER A 174 16.08 -5.36 -9.30
N HIS A 175 16.53 -5.10 -8.08
CA HIS A 175 16.29 -5.93 -6.90
C HIS A 175 15.80 -5.06 -5.74
N CYS A 176 14.98 -5.64 -4.87
CA CYS A 176 14.62 -5.05 -3.58
C CYS A 176 14.66 -6.13 -2.50
N PHE A 177 15.37 -5.85 -1.41
CA PHE A 177 15.43 -6.70 -0.22
C PHE A 177 14.61 -6.06 0.87
N MET A 178 13.64 -6.79 1.43
CA MET A 178 12.75 -6.24 2.45
C MET A 178 12.58 -7.15 3.65
N GLU A 179 12.48 -6.53 4.82
CA GLU A 179 12.04 -7.20 6.03
C GLU A 179 10.51 -7.36 6.01
N VAL A 180 10.06 -8.58 6.28
CA VAL A 180 8.63 -8.87 6.44
C VAL A 180 8.39 -9.34 7.88
N SER A 181 7.74 -8.51 8.69
CA SER A 181 7.37 -8.91 10.05
C SER A 181 6.09 -9.75 10.05
N SER A 182 5.91 -10.58 11.08
CA SER A 182 4.66 -11.34 11.28
C SER A 182 3.44 -10.42 11.36
N HIS A 183 3.59 -9.24 11.97
CA HIS A 183 2.53 -8.22 12.00
C HIS A 183 2.17 -7.71 10.61
N ALA A 184 3.17 -7.50 9.74
CA ALA A 184 2.91 -7.06 8.36
C ALA A 184 2.13 -8.11 7.55
N LEU A 185 2.37 -9.40 7.81
CA LEU A 185 1.60 -10.50 7.21
C LEU A 185 0.16 -10.52 7.72
N VAL A 186 -0.04 -10.49 9.04
CA VAL A 186 -1.37 -10.53 9.66
C VAL A 186 -2.20 -9.28 9.30
N GLN A 187 -1.55 -8.13 9.15
CA GLN A 187 -2.20 -6.86 8.77
C GLN A 187 -2.31 -6.66 7.25
N HIS A 188 -2.09 -7.68 6.45
CA HIS A 188 -2.19 -7.63 4.99
C HIS A 188 -1.34 -6.53 4.30
N ARG A 189 -0.30 -6.01 4.98
CA ARG A 189 0.53 -4.91 4.43
C ARG A 189 1.30 -5.32 3.17
N VAL A 190 1.54 -6.62 2.99
CA VAL A 190 2.25 -7.19 1.83
C VAL A 190 1.32 -7.82 0.80
N SER A 191 0.00 -7.70 0.99
CA SER A 191 -0.99 -8.14 0.00
C SER A 191 -0.81 -7.37 -1.31
N GLY A 192 -0.97 -8.05 -2.43
CA GLY A 192 -0.73 -7.47 -3.76
C GLY A 192 0.74 -7.40 -4.17
N LEU A 193 1.72 -7.73 -3.30
CA LEU A 193 3.13 -7.81 -3.68
C LEU A 193 3.47 -9.15 -4.35
N THR A 194 4.38 -9.11 -5.32
CA THR A 194 4.92 -10.29 -6.00
C THR A 194 6.35 -10.51 -5.52
N PHE A 195 6.57 -11.61 -4.78
CA PHE A 195 7.89 -12.06 -4.36
C PHE A 195 8.47 -13.07 -5.35
N GLN A 196 9.82 -13.11 -5.43
CA GLN A 196 10.57 -14.10 -6.21
C GLN A 196 10.75 -15.39 -5.42
#